data_8d7a228336e140957020e59499642d0e
#
_entry.id   8d7a228336e140957020e59499642d0e
#
_cell.length_a   1.000
_cell.length_b   1.000
_cell.length_c   1.000
_cell.angle_alpha   90.00
_cell.angle_beta   90.00
_cell.angle_gamma   90.00
#
_symmetry.space_group_name_H-M   'P 1'
#
loop_
_entity.id
_entity.type
_entity.pdbx_description
1 polymer ?
#
loop_
_entity_poly.entity_id
_entity_poly.type
_entity_poly.pdbx_seq_one_letter_code
_entity_poly.pdbx_strand_id
1 'polypeptide(L)'
;YVTNSNNSSSSEGTEFYDNAMLVAGNYKTADGLEVEPSLWPVTPVWTSLWLQEELDNYGYEKIDTAFFHQYNYQTGTYNPLIQDKWDEGVGVINYRGWGDANGWHKPYFHREEVLSLSNGWRLPVVMSFVCNTGDFGNDYSGTGLDKCFGEVLVTAGSVIFPKGAAAMVGPSDLDTDTRFNNVMCGVMWNGLLSGDTPELAPALHLGKHALIDEFSGLSVEGTIIDVFYHHVYSVIGDP
;
A
#
# COMPACT_ATOMS: atom_id res chain seq x y z
N TYR A 1 13.16 -11.83 -0.65
CA TYR A 1 14.28 -12.57 -0.06
C TYR A 1 14.93 -11.71 1.02
N VAL A 2 14.49 -11.82 2.27
CA VAL A 2 15.21 -11.28 3.42
C VAL A 2 16.23 -12.33 3.82
N THR A 3 17.46 -12.20 3.36
CA THR A 3 18.55 -13.04 3.84
C THR A 3 19.14 -12.42 5.10
N ASN A 4 18.98 -13.07 6.23
CA ASN A 4 19.81 -12.88 7.40
C ASN A 4 21.27 -13.14 7.00
N SER A 5 22.01 -12.12 6.59
CA SER A 5 23.44 -12.22 6.31
C SER A 5 24.24 -11.33 7.25
N ASN A 6 24.63 -11.92 8.40
CA ASN A 6 25.83 -11.51 9.07
C ASN A 6 27.05 -11.86 8.19
N ASN A 7 27.26 -11.12 7.12
CA ASN A 7 28.50 -11.11 6.37
C ASN A 7 28.70 -9.73 5.75
N SER A 8 29.62 -8.99 6.33
CA SER A 8 30.20 -7.75 5.83
C SER A 8 30.95 -8.00 4.50
N SER A 9 30.19 -8.01 3.41
CA SER A 9 30.68 -7.69 2.09
C SER A 9 29.69 -6.69 1.48
N SER A 10 30.13 -5.45 1.35
CA SER A 10 29.41 -4.34 0.76
C SER A 10 28.79 -4.76 -0.60
N SER A 11 27.51 -5.08 -0.59
CA SER A 11 26.72 -5.20 -1.81
C SER A 11 26.21 -3.80 -2.16
N GLU A 12 27.05 -3.01 -2.85
CA GLU A 12 26.59 -1.78 -3.46
C GLU A 12 25.32 -2.08 -4.27
N GLY A 13 24.18 -1.50 -3.85
CA GLY A 13 22.90 -1.56 -4.57
C GLY A 13 21.76 -2.33 -3.91
N THR A 14 21.93 -2.96 -2.74
CA THR A 14 20.86 -3.68 -2.02
C THR A 14 20.44 -3.03 -0.70
N GLU A 15 21.09 -1.97 -0.30
CA GLU A 15 20.85 -1.24 0.96
C GLU A 15 19.42 -0.69 1.08
N PHE A 16 18.72 -0.48 -0.04
CA PHE A 16 17.37 0.02 -0.04
C PHE A 16 16.32 -1.01 0.43
N TYR A 17 16.65 -2.30 0.44
CA TYR A 17 15.70 -3.34 0.88
C TYR A 17 15.35 -3.25 2.37
N ASP A 18 16.24 -2.70 3.18
CA ASP A 18 16.04 -2.51 4.61
C ASP A 18 15.38 -1.15 4.94
N ASN A 19 14.97 -0.41 3.90
CA ASN A 19 14.22 0.84 4.03
C ASN A 19 12.74 0.60 3.76
N ALA A 20 11.89 1.29 4.48
CA ALA A 20 10.45 1.27 4.29
C ALA A 20 9.88 2.69 4.19
N MET A 21 8.74 2.82 3.50
CA MET A 21 7.96 4.04 3.49
C MET A 21 6.51 3.76 3.85
N LEU A 22 6.00 4.47 4.84
CA LEU A 22 4.61 4.40 5.27
C LEU A 22 3.88 5.67 4.86
N VAL A 23 2.88 5.49 4.01
CA VAL A 23 2.04 6.59 3.52
C VAL A 23 0.63 6.37 4.03
N ALA A 24 0.05 7.36 4.71
CA ALA A 24 -1.30 7.21 5.23
C ALA A 24 -2.04 8.55 5.32
N GLY A 25 -3.37 8.48 5.19
CA GLY A 25 -4.25 9.62 5.41
C GLY A 25 -5.55 9.22 6.09
N ASN A 26 -5.93 9.93 7.13
CA ASN A 26 -7.20 9.73 7.79
C ASN A 26 -8.36 10.21 6.90
N TYR A 27 -9.49 9.52 7.01
CA TYR A 27 -10.73 9.93 6.36
C TYR A 27 -11.29 11.20 7.00
N LYS A 28 -12.01 11.96 6.21
CA LYS A 28 -12.83 13.07 6.68
C LYS A 28 -14.31 12.70 6.57
N THR A 29 -15.11 13.25 7.47
CA THR A 29 -16.56 13.25 7.33
C THR A 29 -16.99 14.11 6.14
N ALA A 30 -18.26 14.03 5.72
CA ALA A 30 -18.79 14.79 4.59
C ALA A 30 -18.68 16.32 4.80
N ASP A 31 -18.67 16.80 6.04
CA ASP A 31 -18.46 18.20 6.42
C ASP A 31 -16.98 18.59 6.53
N GLY A 32 -16.07 17.67 6.20
CA GLY A 32 -14.64 17.90 6.20
C GLY A 32 -13.95 17.74 7.54
N LEU A 33 -14.66 17.32 8.57
CA LEU A 33 -14.07 17.00 9.86
C LEU A 33 -13.32 15.66 9.79
N GLU A 34 -12.26 15.54 10.59
CA GLU A 34 -11.57 14.27 10.78
C GLU A 34 -12.49 13.29 11.51
N VAL A 35 -12.49 12.02 11.07
CA VAL A 35 -13.27 11.01 11.77
C VAL A 35 -12.66 10.76 13.12
N GLU A 36 -13.45 10.93 14.17
CA GLU A 36 -13.03 10.68 15.55
C GLU A 36 -12.62 9.22 15.72
N PRO A 37 -11.50 8.94 16.40
CA PRO A 37 -11.05 7.57 16.67
C PRO A 37 -12.07 6.69 17.38
N SER A 38 -12.99 7.29 18.12
CA SER A 38 -14.08 6.57 18.77
C SER A 38 -15.11 5.96 17.81
N LEU A 39 -15.23 6.51 16.60
CA LEU A 39 -16.11 5.98 15.56
C LEU A 39 -15.43 4.89 14.73
N TRP A 40 -14.11 4.99 14.58
CA TRP A 40 -13.28 4.06 13.84
C TRP A 40 -12.11 3.65 14.72
N PRO A 41 -12.16 2.50 15.38
CA PRO A 41 -11.15 2.11 16.39
C PRO A 41 -9.73 2.04 15.83
N VAL A 42 -9.59 1.90 14.50
CA VAL A 42 -8.30 1.92 13.81
C VAL A 42 -8.42 2.77 12.54
N THR A 43 -7.88 3.97 12.58
CA THR A 43 -7.77 4.82 11.40
C THR A 43 -6.57 4.41 10.53
N PRO A 44 -6.50 4.80 9.26
CA PRO A 44 -5.36 4.51 8.39
C PRO A 44 -4.00 4.93 8.99
N VAL A 45 -3.92 6.09 9.60
CA VAL A 45 -2.68 6.57 10.25
C VAL A 45 -2.32 5.71 11.46
N TRP A 46 -3.29 5.27 12.25
CA TRP A 46 -3.01 4.41 13.42
C TRP A 46 -2.52 3.03 13.03
N THR A 47 -3.09 2.44 11.98
CA THR A 47 -2.59 1.17 11.42
C THR A 47 -1.13 1.34 10.94
N SER A 48 -0.82 2.48 10.34
CA SER A 48 0.54 2.76 9.87
C SER A 48 1.52 3.05 11.01
N LEU A 49 1.09 3.66 12.10
CA LEU A 49 1.91 3.82 13.32
C LEU A 49 2.21 2.47 13.97
N TRP A 50 1.21 1.58 14.06
CA TRP A 50 1.44 0.21 14.50
C TRP A 50 2.46 -0.50 13.59
N LEU A 51 2.29 -0.41 12.29
CA LEU A 51 3.21 -1.03 11.34
C LEU A 51 4.63 -0.45 11.44
N GLN A 52 4.76 0.84 11.72
CA GLN A 52 6.06 1.48 11.95
C GLN A 52 6.80 0.82 13.13
N GLU A 53 6.09 0.57 14.24
CA GLU A 53 6.65 -0.12 15.40
C GLU A 53 7.04 -1.57 15.07
N GLU A 54 6.21 -2.30 14.32
CA GLU A 54 6.51 -3.68 13.90
C GLU A 54 7.74 -3.76 12.98
N LEU A 55 7.88 -2.83 12.03
CA LEU A 55 9.03 -2.75 11.13
C LEU A 55 10.33 -2.38 11.88
N ASP A 56 10.26 -1.44 12.81
CA ASP A 56 11.39 -1.08 13.67
C ASP A 56 11.85 -2.28 14.52
N ASN A 57 10.91 -2.98 15.15
CA ASN A 57 11.17 -4.19 15.91
C ASN A 57 11.75 -5.33 15.06
N TYR A 58 11.35 -5.42 13.80
CA TYR A 58 11.86 -6.43 12.87
C TYR A 58 13.30 -6.11 12.42
N GLY A 59 13.70 -4.83 12.42
CA GLY A 59 15.06 -4.38 12.12
C GLY A 59 15.19 -3.64 10.79
N TYR A 60 14.12 -3.01 10.29
CA TYR A 60 14.26 -2.05 9.20
C TYR A 60 15.12 -0.87 9.64
N GLU A 61 16.10 -0.49 8.81
CA GLU A 61 17.10 0.54 9.17
C GLU A 61 16.51 1.96 9.08
N LYS A 62 15.62 2.17 8.12
CA LYS A 62 15.01 3.48 7.87
C LYS A 62 13.53 3.33 7.52
N ILE A 63 12.69 4.03 8.28
CA ILE A 63 11.25 4.03 8.06
C ILE A 63 10.78 5.48 7.86
N ASP A 64 10.65 5.89 6.61
CA ASP A 64 10.13 7.21 6.25
C ASP A 64 8.59 7.22 6.33
N THR A 65 8.01 8.33 6.75
CA THR A 65 6.56 8.47 6.90
C THR A 65 6.02 9.69 6.17
N ALA A 66 4.87 9.54 5.52
CA ALA A 66 4.10 10.62 4.93
C ALA A 66 2.64 10.52 5.40
N PHE A 67 2.37 11.04 6.62
CA PHE A 67 1.05 10.96 7.25
C PHE A 67 0.27 12.26 7.06
N PHE A 68 -0.84 12.13 6.36
CA PHE A 68 -1.78 13.21 6.16
C PHE A 68 -2.71 13.34 7.37
N HIS A 69 -2.65 14.52 8.01
CA HIS A 69 -3.60 14.93 9.02
C HIS A 69 -4.32 16.20 8.57
N GLN A 70 -5.61 16.29 8.84
CA GLN A 70 -6.45 17.40 8.41
C GLN A 70 -5.86 18.78 8.69
N TYR A 71 -5.26 18.95 9.86
CA TYR A 71 -4.74 20.24 10.32
C TYR A 71 -3.37 20.60 9.74
N ASN A 72 -2.66 19.65 9.18
CA ASN A 72 -1.31 19.83 8.65
C ASN A 72 -1.25 19.78 7.11
N TYR A 73 -2.42 19.72 6.48
CA TYR A 73 -2.48 19.59 5.04
C TYR A 73 -2.15 20.90 4.33
N GLN A 74 -1.03 20.91 3.66
CA GLN A 74 -0.71 21.88 2.63
C GLN A 74 -0.66 21.14 1.30
N THR A 75 -1.51 21.53 0.36
CA THR A 75 -1.56 20.93 -0.97
C THR A 75 -0.16 20.95 -1.60
N GLY A 76 0.31 19.81 -2.08
CA GLY A 76 1.60 19.69 -2.75
C GLY A 76 2.81 19.44 -1.84
N THR A 77 2.65 19.34 -0.52
CA THR A 77 3.79 19.10 0.40
C THR A 77 4.19 17.64 0.45
N TYR A 78 3.23 16.71 0.41
CA TYR A 78 3.48 15.27 0.59
C TYR A 78 3.99 14.60 -0.68
N ASN A 79 3.56 15.05 -1.84
CA ASN A 79 3.89 14.49 -3.12
C ASN A 79 5.41 14.50 -3.39
N PRO A 80 6.12 15.63 -3.26
CA PRO A 80 7.58 15.64 -3.37
C PRO A 80 8.27 14.74 -2.35
N LEU A 81 7.79 14.70 -1.11
CA LEU A 81 8.36 13.83 -0.07
C LEU A 81 8.25 12.35 -0.44
N ILE A 82 7.10 11.90 -0.93
CA ILE A 82 6.89 10.52 -1.37
C ILE A 82 7.82 10.20 -2.54
N GLN A 83 7.88 11.09 -3.53
CA GLN A 83 8.75 10.93 -4.70
C GLN A 83 10.23 10.87 -4.31
N ASP A 84 10.70 11.81 -3.49
CA ASP A 84 12.10 11.88 -3.07
C ASP A 84 12.53 10.59 -2.37
N LYS A 85 11.70 10.06 -1.45
CA LYS A 85 12.01 8.83 -0.72
C LYS A 85 11.95 7.58 -1.60
N TRP A 86 11.01 7.54 -2.53
CA TRP A 86 10.94 6.47 -3.53
C TRP A 86 12.19 6.47 -4.41
N ASP A 87 12.62 7.64 -4.87
CA ASP A 87 13.80 7.82 -5.72
C ASP A 87 15.12 7.56 -4.96
N GLU A 88 15.19 7.88 -3.66
CA GLU A 88 16.30 7.49 -2.79
C GLU A 88 16.44 5.95 -2.67
N GLY A 89 15.33 5.24 -2.69
CA GLY A 89 15.24 3.78 -2.63
C GLY A 89 14.66 3.27 -1.33
N VAL A 90 13.56 2.54 -1.46
CA VAL A 90 12.87 1.80 -0.38
C VAL A 90 12.54 0.39 -0.87
N GLY A 91 12.59 -0.60 0.00
CA GLY A 91 12.24 -1.98 -0.32
C GLY A 91 10.74 -2.21 -0.31
N VAL A 92 10.02 -1.53 0.58
CA VAL A 92 8.57 -1.65 0.70
C VAL A 92 7.91 -0.29 0.89
N ILE A 93 6.71 -0.15 0.35
CA ILE A 93 5.83 1.00 0.59
C ILE A 93 4.47 0.47 1.01
N ASN A 94 3.95 0.95 2.13
CA ASN A 94 2.59 0.64 2.57
C ASN A 94 1.72 1.88 2.55
N TYR A 95 0.60 1.81 1.86
CA TYR A 95 -0.39 2.86 1.81
C TYR A 95 -1.69 2.47 2.51
N ARG A 96 -2.16 3.37 3.35
CA ARG A 96 -3.49 3.32 3.98
C ARG A 96 -4.17 4.67 3.85
N GLY A 97 -5.35 4.71 3.27
CA GLY A 97 -6.04 5.98 3.09
C GLY A 97 -7.20 5.88 2.13
N TRP A 98 -7.31 6.84 1.23
CA TRP A 98 -8.32 6.91 0.20
C TRP A 98 -7.67 7.01 -1.19
N GLY A 99 -8.22 6.30 -2.17
CA GLY A 99 -7.72 6.29 -3.54
C GLY A 99 -8.75 5.73 -4.52
N ASP A 100 -8.35 5.71 -5.78
CA ASP A 100 -9.09 5.10 -6.88
C ASP A 100 -8.13 4.54 -7.94
N ALA A 101 -8.62 4.22 -9.12
CA ALA A 101 -7.82 3.71 -10.22
C ALA A 101 -6.69 4.67 -10.67
N ASN A 102 -6.77 5.96 -10.34
CA ASN A 102 -5.72 6.93 -10.64
C ASN A 102 -4.59 6.93 -9.60
N GLY A 103 -4.84 6.47 -8.38
CA GLY A 103 -3.85 6.41 -7.30
C GLY A 103 -4.34 6.89 -5.95
N TRP A 104 -3.43 7.36 -5.12
CA TRP A 104 -3.68 7.78 -3.74
C TRP A 104 -4.10 9.25 -3.66
N HIS A 105 -5.12 9.54 -2.87
CA HIS A 105 -5.65 10.90 -2.79
C HIS A 105 -5.16 11.70 -1.57
N LYS A 106 -4.87 11.04 -0.47
CA LYS A 106 -4.44 11.70 0.77
C LYS A 106 -3.44 10.83 1.53
N PRO A 107 -2.15 11.14 1.42
CA PRO A 107 -1.53 12.14 0.53
C PRO A 107 -1.75 11.81 -0.95
N TYR A 108 -1.70 12.86 -1.78
CA TYR A 108 -1.84 12.71 -3.22
C TYR A 108 -0.60 12.10 -3.83
N PHE A 109 -0.77 10.99 -4.55
CA PHE A 109 0.27 10.39 -5.39
C PHE A 109 -0.41 9.55 -6.47
N HIS A 110 -0.40 10.02 -7.70
CA HIS A 110 -1.14 9.44 -8.81
C HIS A 110 -0.20 8.85 -9.86
N ARG A 111 -0.76 8.40 -10.96
CA ARG A 111 -0.02 7.78 -12.08
C ARG A 111 1.00 8.74 -12.69
N GLU A 112 0.70 10.04 -12.74
CA GLU A 112 1.61 11.07 -13.26
C GLU A 112 2.89 11.16 -12.42
N GLU A 113 2.75 11.05 -11.09
CA GLU A 113 3.89 11.04 -10.18
C GLU A 113 4.72 9.77 -10.37
N VAL A 114 4.07 8.60 -10.56
CA VAL A 114 4.79 7.36 -10.88
C VAL A 114 5.61 7.51 -12.17
N LEU A 115 5.04 8.15 -13.19
CA LEU A 115 5.74 8.38 -14.46
C LEU A 115 6.91 9.37 -14.31
N SER A 116 6.93 10.18 -13.27
CA SER A 116 8.01 11.11 -12.96
C SER A 116 9.14 10.52 -12.09
N LEU A 117 8.95 9.31 -11.53
CA LEU A 117 9.95 8.63 -10.71
C LEU A 117 11.25 8.38 -11.47
N SER A 118 12.35 8.35 -10.72
CA SER A 118 13.71 8.08 -11.19
C SER A 118 14.44 7.01 -10.34
N ASN A 119 13.68 6.15 -9.65
CA ASN A 119 14.19 5.14 -8.73
C ASN A 119 15.03 4.03 -9.40
N GLY A 120 15.05 3.92 -10.71
CA GLY A 120 15.84 2.92 -11.42
C GLY A 120 15.49 1.50 -11.00
N TRP A 121 16.48 0.66 -10.77
CA TRP A 121 16.31 -0.73 -10.32
C TRP A 121 15.95 -0.87 -8.82
N ARG A 122 15.83 0.24 -8.08
CA ARG A 122 15.33 0.22 -6.70
C ARG A 122 13.80 0.15 -6.71
N LEU A 123 13.28 -1.01 -7.11
CA LEU A 123 11.87 -1.26 -7.30
C LEU A 123 11.26 -1.85 -6.03
N PRO A 124 10.46 -1.09 -5.25
CA PRO A 124 9.83 -1.60 -4.05
C PRO A 124 8.68 -2.56 -4.35
N VAL A 125 8.25 -3.28 -3.31
CA VAL A 125 6.91 -3.86 -3.25
C VAL A 125 5.97 -2.80 -2.66
N VAL A 126 4.85 -2.54 -3.34
CA VAL A 126 3.85 -1.56 -2.89
C VAL A 126 2.61 -2.27 -2.37
N MET A 127 2.24 -2.01 -1.14
CA MET A 127 1.02 -2.54 -0.51
C MET A 127 -0.01 -1.42 -0.39
N SER A 128 -1.03 -1.44 -1.23
CA SER A 128 -2.05 -0.40 -1.35
C SER A 128 -3.39 -0.90 -0.81
N PHE A 129 -3.58 -0.82 0.51
CA PHE A 129 -4.83 -1.21 1.16
C PHE A 129 -5.81 -0.02 1.18
N VAL A 130 -6.46 0.17 0.05
CA VAL A 130 -7.33 1.31 -0.26
C VAL A 130 -8.36 0.87 -1.32
N CYS A 131 -9.09 1.79 -1.93
CA CYS A 131 -10.05 1.46 -3.00
C CYS A 131 -9.38 1.46 -4.38
N ASN A 132 -9.74 0.51 -5.22
CA ASN A 132 -9.62 0.48 -6.70
C ASN A 132 -8.25 0.77 -7.34
N THR A 133 -7.15 0.79 -6.59
CA THR A 133 -5.83 1.08 -7.17
C THR A 133 -5.29 -0.03 -8.06
N GLY A 134 -5.87 -1.22 -8.00
CA GLY A 134 -5.54 -2.39 -8.80
C GLY A 134 -6.60 -2.76 -9.84
N ASP A 135 -7.41 -1.82 -10.30
CA ASP A 135 -8.47 -2.04 -11.29
C ASP A 135 -7.93 -2.22 -12.71
N PHE A 136 -7.26 -3.32 -12.93
CA PHE A 136 -6.71 -3.69 -14.25
C PHE A 136 -7.80 -4.08 -15.27
N GLY A 137 -9.04 -4.27 -14.84
CA GLY A 137 -10.20 -4.43 -15.72
C GLY A 137 -10.62 -3.13 -16.40
N ASN A 138 -10.20 -1.98 -15.86
CA ASN A 138 -10.56 -0.65 -16.33
C ASN A 138 -12.06 -0.44 -16.49
N ASP A 139 -12.85 -1.04 -15.62
CA ASP A 139 -14.32 -0.93 -15.65
C ASP A 139 -14.83 0.27 -14.85
N TYR A 140 -13.94 1.02 -14.19
CA TYR A 140 -14.26 2.27 -13.53
C TYR A 140 -14.66 3.33 -14.55
N SER A 141 -15.97 3.46 -14.73
CA SER A 141 -16.55 4.33 -15.74
C SER A 141 -16.24 5.81 -15.49
N GLY A 142 -15.74 6.49 -16.53
CA GLY A 142 -15.60 7.95 -16.56
C GLY A 142 -14.19 8.50 -16.34
N THR A 143 -13.21 7.66 -16.06
CA THR A 143 -11.83 8.12 -15.90
C THR A 143 -11.08 8.31 -17.21
N GLY A 144 -11.48 7.59 -18.28
CA GLY A 144 -10.73 7.56 -19.54
C GLY A 144 -9.29 7.02 -19.41
N LEU A 145 -9.02 6.31 -18.30
CA LEU A 145 -7.71 5.74 -18.04
C LEU A 145 -7.52 4.45 -18.86
N ASP A 146 -6.40 4.35 -19.52
CA ASP A 146 -5.98 3.14 -20.26
C ASP A 146 -5.28 2.11 -19.37
N LYS A 147 -4.79 2.54 -18.19
CA LYS A 147 -4.15 1.71 -17.18
C LYS A 147 -4.49 2.25 -15.78
N CYS A 148 -4.71 1.35 -14.83
CA CYS A 148 -4.85 1.73 -13.43
C CYS A 148 -3.48 2.04 -12.79
N PHE A 149 -3.51 2.57 -11.57
CA PHE A 149 -2.31 2.90 -10.80
C PHE A 149 -1.35 1.72 -10.66
N GLY A 150 -1.86 0.53 -10.33
CA GLY A 150 -1.05 -0.69 -10.17
C GLY A 150 -0.38 -1.11 -11.48
N GLU A 151 -1.07 -1.03 -12.61
CA GLU A 151 -0.47 -1.33 -13.91
C GLU A 151 0.64 -0.33 -14.26
N VAL A 152 0.42 0.97 -13.99
CA VAL A 152 1.46 1.99 -14.23
C VAL A 152 2.67 1.73 -13.34
N LEU A 153 2.47 1.39 -12.06
CA LEU A 153 3.56 1.07 -11.14
C LEU A 153 4.49 -0.02 -11.67
N VAL A 154 3.94 -1.10 -12.19
CA VAL A 154 4.74 -2.27 -12.62
C VAL A 154 5.19 -2.21 -14.08
N THR A 155 4.68 -1.25 -14.87
CA THR A 155 5.05 -1.10 -16.28
C THR A 155 5.76 0.20 -16.63
N ALA A 156 5.98 1.07 -15.65
CA ALA A 156 6.64 2.36 -15.89
C ALA A 156 8.10 2.21 -16.30
N GLY A 157 8.55 3.12 -17.16
CA GLY A 157 9.93 3.11 -17.65
C GLY A 157 10.16 2.11 -18.78
N SER A 158 11.35 1.53 -18.79
CA SER A 158 11.79 0.54 -19.78
C SER A 158 12.79 -0.43 -19.16
N VAL A 159 13.13 -1.50 -19.87
CA VAL A 159 14.14 -2.47 -19.40
C VAL A 159 15.52 -1.82 -19.13
N ILE A 160 15.84 -0.74 -19.80
CA ILE A 160 17.13 -0.04 -19.61
C ILE A 160 17.00 1.06 -18.53
N PHE A 161 15.83 1.68 -18.43
CA PHE A 161 15.52 2.73 -17.49
C PHE A 161 14.23 2.38 -16.73
N PRO A 162 14.27 1.36 -15.84
CA PRO A 162 13.11 0.97 -15.07
C PRO A 162 12.75 2.05 -14.04
N LYS A 163 11.50 2.06 -13.62
CA LYS A 163 10.99 2.89 -12.53
C LYS A 163 9.67 2.30 -12.01
N GLY A 164 9.18 2.81 -10.91
CA GLY A 164 7.94 2.35 -10.29
C GLY A 164 8.19 1.27 -9.25
N ALA A 165 7.55 0.10 -9.38
CA ALA A 165 7.58 -0.99 -8.41
C ALA A 165 7.78 -2.36 -9.06
N ALA A 166 8.30 -3.32 -8.29
CA ALA A 166 8.39 -4.73 -8.72
C ALA A 166 7.02 -5.41 -8.68
N ALA A 167 6.24 -5.11 -7.65
CA ALA A 167 4.89 -5.63 -7.47
C ALA A 167 4.02 -4.66 -6.68
N MET A 168 2.70 -4.80 -6.83
CA MET A 168 1.71 -4.11 -6.00
C MET A 168 0.65 -5.10 -5.51
N VAL A 169 0.27 -4.96 -4.24
CA VAL A 169 -0.98 -5.51 -3.71
C VAL A 169 -2.02 -4.41 -3.69
N GLY A 170 -3.18 -4.65 -4.28
CA GLY A 170 -4.26 -3.67 -4.26
C GLY A 170 -5.59 -4.24 -4.76
N PRO A 171 -6.70 -3.57 -4.47
CA PRO A 171 -8.03 -4.00 -4.88
C PRO A 171 -8.43 -3.42 -6.22
N SER A 172 -9.32 -4.15 -6.90
CA SER A 172 -9.92 -3.78 -8.19
C SER A 172 -11.33 -3.19 -8.06
N ASP A 173 -11.73 -2.74 -6.86
CA ASP A 173 -13.08 -2.23 -6.63
C ASP A 173 -13.07 -1.05 -5.67
N LEU A 174 -14.06 -0.14 -5.83
CA LEU A 174 -14.23 1.07 -5.02
C LEU A 174 -14.88 0.82 -3.65
N ASP A 175 -15.60 -0.27 -3.50
CA ASP A 175 -16.44 -0.54 -2.32
C ASP A 175 -15.68 -1.20 -1.16
N THR A 176 -14.35 -1.09 -1.14
CA THR A 176 -13.57 -1.56 -0.01
C THR A 176 -13.72 -0.63 1.21
N ASP A 177 -13.87 -1.23 2.39
CA ASP A 177 -14.09 -0.51 3.65
C ASP A 177 -12.82 -0.51 4.50
N THR A 178 -12.56 0.61 5.18
CA THR A 178 -11.39 0.82 6.03
C THR A 178 -11.19 -0.27 7.08
N ARG A 179 -12.25 -0.78 7.68
CA ARG A 179 -12.19 -1.82 8.74
C ARG A 179 -11.55 -3.10 8.21
N PHE A 180 -12.03 -3.57 7.08
CA PHE A 180 -11.56 -4.82 6.49
C PHE A 180 -10.18 -4.64 5.86
N ASN A 181 -9.91 -3.47 5.26
CA ASN A 181 -8.58 -3.11 4.80
C ASN A 181 -7.55 -3.10 5.95
N ASN A 182 -7.94 -2.68 7.16
CA ASN A 182 -7.06 -2.75 8.34
C ASN A 182 -6.74 -4.19 8.71
N VAL A 183 -7.74 -5.09 8.71
CA VAL A 183 -7.53 -6.52 8.98
C VAL A 183 -6.61 -7.15 7.94
N MET A 184 -6.89 -6.91 6.66
CA MET A 184 -6.04 -7.39 5.56
C MET A 184 -4.58 -6.93 5.73
N CYS A 185 -4.38 -5.64 5.96
CA CYS A 185 -3.06 -5.03 6.18
C CYS A 185 -2.35 -5.67 7.37
N GLY A 186 -3.01 -5.71 8.54
CA GLY A 186 -2.40 -6.21 9.77
C GLY A 186 -2.01 -7.68 9.69
N VAL A 187 -2.91 -8.54 9.20
CA VAL A 187 -2.64 -9.98 9.10
C VAL A 187 -1.58 -10.29 8.06
N MET A 188 -1.63 -9.63 6.90
CA MET A 188 -0.62 -9.80 5.86
C MET A 188 0.78 -9.42 6.37
N TRP A 189 0.92 -8.25 7.02
CA TRP A 189 2.19 -7.82 7.58
C TRP A 189 2.68 -8.73 8.70
N ASN A 190 1.79 -9.19 9.58
CA ASN A 190 2.16 -10.15 10.61
C ASN A 190 2.73 -11.45 10.00
N GLY A 191 2.11 -11.98 8.94
CA GLY A 191 2.61 -13.17 8.24
C GLY A 191 3.98 -12.96 7.61
N LEU A 192 4.22 -11.80 6.99
CA LEU A 192 5.51 -11.46 6.38
C LEU A 192 6.61 -11.29 7.44
N LEU A 193 6.33 -10.57 8.52
CA LEU A 193 7.33 -10.24 9.55
C LEU A 193 7.63 -11.42 10.49
N SER A 194 6.65 -12.31 10.75
CA SER A 194 6.90 -13.55 11.52
C SER A 194 7.79 -14.55 10.77
N GLY A 195 7.87 -14.41 9.45
CA GLY A 195 8.57 -15.35 8.59
C GLY A 195 7.78 -16.66 8.32
N ASP A 196 6.56 -16.76 8.84
CA ASP A 196 5.69 -17.92 8.60
C ASP A 196 5.18 -17.94 7.15
N THR A 197 5.05 -16.74 6.54
CA THR A 197 4.58 -16.58 5.17
C THR A 197 5.37 -15.46 4.49
N PRO A 198 6.61 -15.73 4.07
CA PRO A 198 7.51 -14.69 3.55
C PRO A 198 7.21 -14.27 2.11
N GLU A 199 6.35 -14.97 1.41
CA GLU A 199 5.95 -14.63 0.04
C GLU A 199 4.73 -13.73 0.02
N LEU A 200 4.70 -12.83 -0.94
CA LEU A 200 3.68 -11.78 -1.04
C LEU A 200 2.26 -12.31 -1.27
N ALA A 201 2.09 -13.23 -2.23
CA ALA A 201 0.78 -13.76 -2.57
C ALA A 201 0.21 -14.68 -1.47
N PRO A 202 0.97 -15.61 -0.87
CA PRO A 202 0.53 -16.35 0.31
C PRO A 202 0.16 -15.45 1.49
N ALA A 203 0.93 -14.39 1.78
CA ALA A 203 0.62 -13.43 2.84
C ALA A 203 -0.69 -12.68 2.57
N LEU A 204 -0.96 -12.30 1.31
CA LEU A 204 -2.26 -11.75 0.92
C LEU A 204 -3.41 -12.74 1.20
N HIS A 205 -3.20 -14.02 0.92
CA HIS A 205 -4.20 -15.04 1.24
C HIS A 205 -4.46 -15.20 2.74
N LEU A 206 -3.45 -15.04 3.60
CA LEU A 206 -3.67 -15.00 5.05
C LEU A 206 -4.62 -13.86 5.43
N GLY A 207 -4.44 -12.67 4.88
CA GLY A 207 -5.35 -11.55 5.11
C GLY A 207 -6.79 -11.85 4.67
N LYS A 208 -6.96 -12.49 3.51
CA LYS A 208 -8.28 -12.93 3.02
C LYS A 208 -8.92 -13.98 3.93
N HIS A 209 -8.14 -14.96 4.39
CA HIS A 209 -8.62 -15.98 5.32
C HIS A 209 -9.05 -15.40 6.66
N ALA A 210 -8.33 -14.42 7.19
CA ALA A 210 -8.73 -13.75 8.41
C ALA A 210 -10.11 -13.07 8.29
N LEU A 211 -10.46 -12.55 7.13
CA LEU A 211 -11.80 -12.02 6.90
C LEU A 211 -12.88 -13.13 6.88
N ILE A 212 -12.55 -14.31 6.35
CA ILE A 212 -13.45 -15.46 6.42
C ILE A 212 -13.66 -15.88 7.88
N ASP A 213 -12.60 -15.98 8.64
CA ASP A 213 -12.65 -16.46 10.02
C ASP A 213 -13.42 -15.51 10.94
N GLU A 214 -13.22 -14.20 10.77
CA GLU A 214 -13.78 -13.17 11.66
C GLU A 214 -15.14 -12.61 11.20
N PHE A 215 -15.42 -12.64 9.89
CA PHE A 215 -16.58 -11.95 9.30
C PHE A 215 -17.39 -12.83 8.34
N SER A 216 -17.30 -14.15 8.47
CA SER A 216 -17.99 -15.10 7.59
C SER A 216 -19.47 -14.78 7.42
N GLY A 217 -19.89 -14.57 6.18
CA GLY A 217 -21.28 -14.26 5.84
C GLY A 217 -21.76 -12.90 6.30
N LEU A 218 -20.88 -12.02 6.82
CA LEU A 218 -21.25 -10.64 7.13
C LEU A 218 -21.61 -9.90 5.83
N SER A 219 -22.81 -9.33 5.80
CA SER A 219 -23.27 -8.50 4.69
C SER A 219 -23.26 -7.03 5.10
N VAL A 220 -22.61 -6.20 4.29
CA VAL A 220 -22.64 -4.74 4.40
C VAL A 220 -23.21 -4.19 3.10
N GLU A 221 -24.32 -3.45 3.19
CA GLU A 221 -25.03 -2.89 2.03
C GLU A 221 -25.37 -3.91 0.92
N GLY A 222 -25.59 -5.16 1.30
CA GLY A 222 -25.88 -6.26 0.37
C GLY A 222 -24.69 -7.02 -0.16
N THR A 223 -23.47 -6.58 0.14
CA THR A 223 -22.22 -7.24 -0.25
C THR A 223 -21.73 -8.17 0.87
N ILE A 224 -21.47 -9.44 0.54
CA ILE A 224 -20.89 -10.40 1.48
C ILE A 224 -19.38 -10.17 1.52
N ILE A 225 -18.87 -9.74 2.66
CA ILE A 225 -17.53 -9.16 2.81
C ILE A 225 -16.42 -10.15 2.52
N ASP A 226 -16.45 -11.34 3.11
CA ASP A 226 -15.43 -12.37 2.89
C ASP A 226 -15.34 -12.78 1.41
N VAL A 227 -16.47 -12.95 0.74
CA VAL A 227 -16.54 -13.26 -0.70
C VAL A 227 -15.99 -12.09 -1.53
N PHE A 228 -16.43 -10.87 -1.25
CA PHE A 228 -16.01 -9.66 -1.97
C PHE A 228 -14.49 -9.46 -1.90
N TYR A 229 -13.92 -9.44 -0.69
CA TYR A 229 -12.49 -9.25 -0.50
C TYR A 229 -11.64 -10.36 -1.11
N HIS A 230 -12.19 -11.58 -1.17
CA HIS A 230 -11.49 -12.69 -1.82
C HIS A 230 -11.31 -12.46 -3.33
N HIS A 231 -12.27 -11.79 -3.97
CA HIS A 231 -12.23 -11.50 -5.41
C HIS A 231 -11.46 -10.24 -5.76
N VAL A 232 -11.60 -9.16 -4.97
CA VAL A 232 -11.11 -7.85 -5.42
C VAL A 232 -9.62 -7.59 -5.15
N TYR A 233 -9.02 -8.21 -4.14
CA TYR A 233 -7.59 -8.03 -3.88
C TYR A 233 -6.73 -8.96 -4.71
N SER A 234 -5.70 -8.40 -5.33
CA SER A 234 -4.76 -9.14 -6.18
C SER A 234 -3.32 -8.65 -6.00
N VAL A 235 -2.37 -9.48 -6.43
CA VAL A 235 -0.98 -9.07 -6.67
C VAL A 235 -0.83 -8.74 -8.16
N ILE A 236 -0.27 -7.59 -8.47
CA ILE A 236 0.08 -7.14 -9.82
C ILE A 236 1.61 -7.04 -9.87
N GLY A 237 2.26 -7.71 -10.82
CA GLY A 237 3.71 -7.75 -10.95
C GLY A 237 4.29 -9.09 -10.51
N ASP A 238 5.51 -9.07 -9.95
CA ASP A 238 6.22 -10.28 -9.49
C ASP A 238 5.74 -10.64 -8.07
N PRO A 239 5.09 -11.81 -7.87
CA PRO A 239 4.44 -12.18 -6.60
C PRO A 239 5.41 -12.65 -5.51
#